data_e11f90fbb41ac7156054ff10eae52d8f
#
_entry.id   e11f90fbb41ac7156054ff10eae52d8f
#
_cell.length_a   1.000
_cell.length_b   1.000
_cell.length_c   1.000
_cell.angle_alpha   90.00
_cell.angle_beta   90.00
_cell.angle_gamma   90.00
#
_symmetry.space_group_name_H-M   'P 1'
#
loop_
_entity.id
_entity.type
_entity.pdbx_description
1 polymer ?
#
loop_
_entity_poly.entity_id
_entity_poly.type
_entity_poly.pdbx_seq_one_letter_code
_entity_poly.pdbx_strand_id
1 'polypeptide(L)'
;MIQNDLKRDYISILIIRSDIEKNGYAYLQAAKNKDLIECFRQLKNAFIPYSQLFGLLKCFSKYTIGDYNLSNKMRELRKKLDFVNHLRNKCSGHLDNDVLDKALQWEPSLFKKEHVVSEAHIYLVYKTLLESAINSYCDENGVQKYFQEEIDLFYPPNWETFINFMAESQTTSLDFLDQIKKIILPRLKLIETDEDLFLQAAIAAKTDFRLQKKKK
;
A
#
# COMPACT_ATOMS: atom_id res chain seq x y z
N MET A 1 -28.07 5.15 2.08
CA MET A 1 -26.90 4.23 1.89
C MET A 1 -27.37 2.85 2.27
N ILE A 2 -27.16 1.83 1.41
CA ILE A 2 -27.62 0.48 1.65
C ILE A 2 -26.74 -0.12 2.76
N GLN A 3 -27.31 -0.81 3.76
CA GLN A 3 -26.58 -1.42 4.89
C GLN A 3 -25.42 -2.32 4.45
N ASN A 4 -25.59 -3.03 3.33
CA ASN A 4 -24.55 -3.90 2.77
C ASN A 4 -23.31 -3.11 2.31
N ASP A 5 -23.48 -1.87 1.83
CA ASP A 5 -22.32 -1.02 1.46
C ASP A 5 -21.55 -0.57 2.69
N LEU A 6 -22.27 -0.19 3.78
CA LEU A 6 -21.65 0.15 5.06
C LEU A 6 -20.86 -1.04 5.64
N LYS A 7 -21.45 -2.23 5.62
CA LYS A 7 -20.79 -3.46 6.11
C LYS A 7 -19.55 -3.81 5.27
N ARG A 8 -19.64 -3.69 3.94
CA ARG A 8 -18.48 -3.91 3.04
C ARG A 8 -17.36 -2.92 3.32
N ASP A 9 -17.68 -1.63 3.42
CA ASP A 9 -16.69 -0.59 3.71
C ASP A 9 -16.03 -0.83 5.08
N TYR A 10 -16.81 -1.21 6.10
CA TYR A 10 -16.29 -1.53 7.42
C TYR A 10 -15.34 -2.74 7.41
N ILE A 11 -15.71 -3.83 6.75
CA ILE A 11 -14.85 -5.02 6.59
C ILE A 11 -13.55 -4.66 5.85
N SER A 12 -13.66 -3.88 4.77
CA SER A 12 -12.49 -3.43 4.00
C SER A 12 -11.54 -2.60 4.87
N ILE A 13 -12.07 -1.71 5.72
CA ILE A 13 -11.28 -0.94 6.68
C ILE A 13 -10.55 -1.86 7.65
N LEU A 14 -11.22 -2.84 8.23
CA LEU A 14 -10.61 -3.75 9.20
C LEU A 14 -9.45 -4.53 8.60
N ILE A 15 -9.64 -5.10 7.41
CA ILE A 15 -8.63 -5.88 6.70
C ILE A 15 -7.43 -5.00 6.36
N ILE A 16 -7.65 -3.90 5.64
CA ILE A 16 -6.57 -3.04 5.16
C ILE A 16 -5.81 -2.41 6.34
N ARG A 17 -6.53 -1.99 7.39
CA ARG A 17 -5.90 -1.44 8.59
C ARG A 17 -4.97 -2.45 9.25
N SER A 18 -5.43 -3.69 9.42
CA SER A 18 -4.64 -4.78 9.99
C SER A 18 -3.40 -5.08 9.16
N ASP A 19 -3.55 -5.12 7.83
CA ASP A 19 -2.45 -5.40 6.91
C ASP A 19 -1.41 -4.26 6.87
N ILE A 20 -1.84 -3.00 6.88
CA ILE A 20 -0.95 -1.84 6.95
C ILE A 20 -0.16 -1.84 8.27
N GLU A 21 -0.83 -2.09 9.40
CA GLU A 21 -0.19 -2.12 10.71
C GLU A 21 0.87 -3.23 10.79
N LYS A 22 0.51 -4.44 10.39
CA LYS A 22 1.40 -5.62 10.44
C LYS A 22 2.60 -5.47 9.50
N ASN A 23 2.37 -5.11 8.25
CA ASN A 23 3.44 -4.99 7.24
C ASN A 23 4.35 -3.80 7.54
N GLY A 24 3.81 -2.68 8.05
CA GLY A 24 4.60 -1.54 8.48
C GLY A 24 5.53 -1.88 9.63
N TYR A 25 5.06 -2.63 10.62
CA TYR A 25 5.91 -3.13 11.69
C TYR A 25 7.03 -4.05 11.16
N ALA A 26 6.72 -4.94 10.22
CA ALA A 26 7.66 -5.93 9.70
C ALA A 26 8.87 -5.28 8.99
N TYR A 27 8.67 -4.35 8.06
CA TYR A 27 9.80 -3.71 7.37
C TYR A 27 10.61 -2.80 8.29
N LEU A 28 9.98 -2.13 9.25
CA LEU A 28 10.70 -1.30 10.22
C LEU A 28 11.57 -2.14 11.15
N GLN A 29 11.11 -3.32 11.58
CA GLN A 29 11.91 -4.24 12.37
C GLN A 29 13.09 -4.80 11.57
N ALA A 30 12.86 -5.19 10.31
CA ALA A 30 13.93 -5.68 9.43
C ALA A 30 14.99 -4.59 9.19
N ALA A 31 14.58 -3.34 8.95
CA ALA A 31 15.49 -2.21 8.81
C ALA A 31 16.33 -1.97 10.10
N LYS A 32 15.68 -2.01 11.27
CA LYS A 32 16.35 -1.87 12.57
C LYS A 32 17.36 -2.98 12.83
N ASN A 33 17.04 -4.21 12.43
CA ASN A 33 17.91 -5.36 12.58
C ASN A 33 19.02 -5.42 11.50
N LYS A 34 19.04 -4.45 10.58
CA LYS A 34 19.96 -4.41 9.42
C LYS A 34 19.84 -5.61 8.49
N ASP A 35 18.70 -6.30 8.51
CA ASP A 35 18.35 -7.32 7.52
C ASP A 35 17.73 -6.63 6.30
N LEU A 36 18.59 -6.13 5.43
CA LEU A 36 18.18 -5.32 4.29
C LEU A 36 17.40 -6.13 3.25
N ILE A 37 17.73 -7.41 3.05
CA ILE A 37 17.00 -8.28 2.12
C ILE A 37 15.56 -8.46 2.61
N GLU A 38 15.40 -8.79 3.87
CA GLU A 38 14.08 -8.92 4.47
C GLU A 38 13.33 -7.59 4.51
N CYS A 39 14.01 -6.48 4.76
CA CYS A 39 13.42 -5.15 4.68
C CYS A 39 12.81 -4.88 3.29
N PHE A 40 13.52 -5.16 2.20
CA PHE A 40 13.01 -5.01 0.83
C PHE A 40 11.83 -5.93 0.55
N ARG A 41 11.86 -7.18 1.02
CA ARG A 41 10.72 -8.12 0.89
C ARG A 41 9.48 -7.58 1.60
N GLN A 42 9.65 -7.10 2.83
CA GLN A 42 8.55 -6.56 3.63
C GLN A 42 8.02 -5.24 3.08
N LEU A 43 8.87 -4.37 2.52
CA LEU A 43 8.44 -3.18 1.80
C LEU A 43 7.54 -3.53 0.60
N LYS A 44 7.93 -4.51 -0.21
CA LYS A 44 7.10 -4.98 -1.34
C LYS A 44 5.73 -5.50 -0.87
N ASN A 45 5.69 -6.21 0.25
CA ASN A 45 4.44 -6.68 0.85
C ASN A 45 3.60 -5.50 1.37
N ALA A 46 4.24 -4.49 1.97
CA ALA A 46 3.56 -3.30 2.48
C ALA A 46 2.90 -2.47 1.37
N PHE A 47 3.44 -2.43 0.15
CA PHE A 47 2.82 -1.69 -0.95
C PHE A 47 1.43 -2.20 -1.33
N ILE A 48 1.11 -3.47 -1.06
CA ILE A 48 -0.17 -4.10 -1.44
C ILE A 48 -1.36 -3.45 -0.70
N PRO A 49 -1.41 -3.43 0.64
CA PRO A 49 -2.54 -2.82 1.35
C PRO A 49 -2.66 -1.31 1.13
N TYR A 50 -1.56 -0.60 0.90
CA TYR A 50 -1.63 0.82 0.53
C TYR A 50 -2.28 1.02 -0.84
N SER A 51 -1.95 0.18 -1.83
CA SER A 51 -2.59 0.22 -3.15
C SER A 51 -4.09 -0.11 -3.06
N GLN A 52 -4.47 -1.06 -2.19
CA GLN A 52 -5.88 -1.36 -1.92
C GLN A 52 -6.60 -0.16 -1.30
N LEU A 53 -5.97 0.51 -0.31
CA LEU A 53 -6.52 1.74 0.28
C LEU A 53 -6.67 2.84 -0.77
N PHE A 54 -5.66 3.05 -1.62
CA PHE A 54 -5.74 4.01 -2.73
C PHE A 54 -6.98 3.78 -3.60
N GLY A 55 -7.22 2.53 -3.98
CA GLY A 55 -8.41 2.15 -4.77
C GLY A 55 -9.75 2.44 -4.06
N LEU A 56 -9.77 2.36 -2.72
CA LEU A 56 -10.98 2.60 -1.92
C LEU A 56 -11.20 4.07 -1.54
N LEU A 57 -10.22 4.96 -1.65
CA LEU A 57 -10.38 6.37 -1.28
C LEU A 57 -11.57 7.05 -1.98
N LYS A 58 -11.84 6.68 -3.24
CA LYS A 58 -13.01 7.17 -3.96
C LYS A 58 -14.32 6.74 -3.30
N CYS A 59 -14.39 5.52 -2.78
CA CYS A 59 -15.57 5.01 -2.07
C CYS A 59 -15.72 5.69 -0.70
N PHE A 60 -14.61 6.02 -0.05
CA PHE A 60 -14.61 6.66 1.27
C PHE A 60 -14.89 8.16 1.23
N SER A 61 -14.81 8.81 0.06
CA SER A 61 -15.10 10.25 -0.09
C SER A 61 -16.49 10.65 0.42
N LYS A 62 -17.48 9.74 0.35
CA LYS A 62 -18.83 9.96 0.91
C LYS A 62 -18.87 10.18 2.42
N TYR A 63 -17.84 9.74 3.14
CA TYR A 63 -17.72 9.91 4.60
C TYR A 63 -16.99 11.20 4.98
N THR A 64 -16.33 11.87 4.03
CA THR A 64 -15.62 13.13 4.28
C THR A 64 -16.46 14.36 3.95
N ILE A 65 -17.67 14.18 3.40
CA ILE A 65 -18.59 15.28 3.05
C ILE A 65 -18.99 16.03 4.32
N GLY A 66 -18.76 17.34 4.33
CA GLY A 66 -19.07 18.22 5.47
C GLY A 66 -17.94 18.31 6.52
N ASP A 67 -16.88 17.50 6.40
CA ASP A 67 -15.67 17.59 7.22
C ASP A 67 -14.47 18.03 6.38
N TYR A 68 -14.14 19.33 6.50
CA TYR A 68 -13.03 19.92 5.75
C TYR A 68 -11.67 19.30 6.12
N ASN A 69 -11.45 19.01 7.41
CA ASN A 69 -10.18 18.46 7.88
C ASN A 69 -9.98 17.03 7.36
N LEU A 70 -11.02 16.20 7.43
CA LEU A 70 -10.96 14.83 6.92
C LEU A 70 -10.83 14.79 5.40
N SER A 71 -11.50 15.70 4.68
CA SER A 71 -11.36 15.87 3.23
C SER A 71 -9.95 16.24 2.81
N ASN A 72 -9.32 17.18 3.53
CA ASN A 72 -7.92 17.57 3.29
C ASN A 72 -6.96 16.41 3.59
N LYS A 73 -7.15 15.72 4.71
CA LYS A 73 -6.36 14.53 5.06
C LYS A 73 -6.46 13.46 3.97
N MET A 74 -7.66 13.18 3.45
CA MET A 74 -7.84 12.24 2.35
C MET A 74 -7.11 12.69 1.07
N ARG A 75 -7.11 13.99 0.76
CA ARG A 75 -6.41 14.53 -0.41
C ARG A 75 -4.89 14.36 -0.30
N GLU A 76 -4.30 14.67 0.86
CA GLU A 76 -2.87 14.49 1.10
C GLU A 76 -2.48 13.00 1.11
N LEU A 77 -3.29 12.18 1.77
CA LEU A 77 -3.11 10.73 1.76
C LEU A 77 -3.15 10.18 0.32
N ARG A 78 -4.06 10.66 -0.52
CA ARG A 78 -4.16 10.24 -1.91
C ARG A 78 -2.88 10.48 -2.69
N LYS A 79 -2.20 11.62 -2.49
CA LYS A 79 -0.90 11.92 -3.14
C LYS A 79 0.17 10.91 -2.74
N LYS A 80 0.28 10.62 -1.43
CA LYS A 80 1.23 9.61 -0.91
C LYS A 80 0.93 8.23 -1.49
N LEU A 81 -0.33 7.81 -1.44
CA LEU A 81 -0.73 6.49 -1.90
C LEU A 81 -0.69 6.32 -3.42
N ASP A 82 -0.80 7.38 -4.21
CA ASP A 82 -0.59 7.33 -5.67
C ASP A 82 0.83 6.88 -5.99
N PHE A 83 1.81 7.47 -5.31
CA PHE A 83 3.21 7.04 -5.43
C PHE A 83 3.43 5.59 -4.96
N VAL A 84 2.88 5.20 -3.80
CA VAL A 84 2.99 3.80 -3.33
C VAL A 84 2.30 2.82 -4.27
N ASN A 85 1.16 3.21 -4.87
CA ASN A 85 0.48 2.42 -5.88
C ASN A 85 1.33 2.25 -7.15
N HIS A 86 2.08 3.29 -7.56
CA HIS A 86 3.08 3.17 -8.62
C HIS A 86 4.15 2.12 -8.25
N LEU A 87 4.75 2.21 -7.05
CA LEU A 87 5.75 1.22 -6.59
C LEU A 87 5.19 -0.21 -6.58
N ARG A 88 3.96 -0.39 -6.09
CA ARG A 88 3.28 -1.70 -6.14
C ARG A 88 3.18 -2.23 -7.57
N ASN A 89 2.78 -1.39 -8.51
CA ASN A 89 2.61 -1.80 -9.91
C ASN A 89 3.95 -2.11 -10.59
N LYS A 90 5.02 -1.45 -10.18
CA LYS A 90 6.34 -1.58 -10.82
C LYS A 90 7.22 -2.70 -10.23
N CYS A 91 7.08 -3.02 -8.93
CA CYS A 91 7.99 -3.98 -8.30
C CYS A 91 7.32 -5.04 -7.39
N SER A 92 6.00 -5.00 -7.16
CA SER A 92 5.33 -5.95 -6.26
C SER A 92 4.21 -6.74 -6.92
N GLY A 93 3.38 -6.13 -7.75
CA GLY A 93 2.27 -6.79 -8.44
C GLY A 93 2.74 -7.70 -9.55
N HIS A 94 3.73 -7.27 -10.28
CA HIS A 94 4.50 -7.99 -11.31
C HIS A 94 5.84 -7.27 -11.45
N LEU A 95 6.80 -7.94 -12.08
CA LEU A 95 8.07 -7.29 -12.45
C LEU A 95 7.87 -6.59 -13.81
N ASP A 96 7.96 -5.28 -13.78
CA ASP A 96 7.76 -4.44 -14.97
C ASP A 96 9.06 -4.43 -15.78
N ASN A 97 9.01 -4.83 -17.05
CA ASN A 97 10.20 -4.93 -17.91
C ASN A 97 10.88 -3.58 -18.11
N ASP A 98 10.13 -2.48 -18.24
CA ASP A 98 10.72 -1.15 -18.41
C ASP A 98 11.52 -0.73 -17.16
N VAL A 99 11.05 -1.13 -15.97
CA VAL A 99 11.77 -0.88 -14.72
C VAL A 99 13.01 -1.77 -14.60
N LEU A 100 12.93 -3.02 -15.05
CA LEU A 100 14.11 -3.90 -15.12
C LEU A 100 15.17 -3.35 -16.07
N ASP A 101 14.77 -2.86 -17.25
CA ASP A 101 15.67 -2.23 -18.21
C ASP A 101 16.32 -0.95 -17.63
N LYS A 102 15.57 -0.17 -16.86
CA LYS A 102 16.13 0.98 -16.12
C LYS A 102 17.10 0.55 -15.02
N ALA A 103 16.78 -0.53 -14.29
CA ALA A 103 17.67 -1.08 -13.27
C ALA A 103 19.03 -1.51 -13.88
N LEU A 104 19.01 -2.14 -15.08
CA LEU A 104 20.21 -2.52 -15.81
C LEU A 104 21.05 -1.32 -16.27
N GLN A 105 20.39 -0.23 -16.66
CA GLN A 105 21.06 1.03 -17.05
C GLN A 105 21.60 1.78 -15.82
N TRP A 106 20.86 1.76 -14.72
CA TRP A 106 21.20 2.48 -13.48
C TRP A 106 22.39 1.85 -12.76
N GLU A 107 22.43 0.51 -12.69
CA GLU A 107 23.45 -0.22 -11.95
C GLU A 107 24.10 -1.31 -12.82
N PRO A 108 25.02 -0.95 -13.74
CA PRO A 108 25.67 -1.92 -14.62
C PRO A 108 26.51 -2.96 -13.86
N SER A 109 26.92 -2.67 -12.61
CA SER A 109 27.70 -3.60 -11.79
C SER A 109 26.90 -4.83 -11.30
N LEU A 110 25.57 -4.84 -11.47
CA LEU A 110 24.75 -6.03 -11.21
C LEU A 110 25.29 -7.29 -11.86
N PHE A 111 25.87 -7.18 -13.08
CA PHE A 111 26.43 -8.30 -13.82
C PHE A 111 27.95 -8.40 -13.77
N LYS A 112 28.58 -7.69 -12.84
CA LYS A 112 30.00 -7.92 -12.54
C LYS A 112 30.17 -9.34 -11.98
N LYS A 113 31.11 -10.10 -12.55
CA LYS A 113 31.32 -11.52 -12.20
C LYS A 113 31.39 -11.77 -10.69
N GLU A 114 32.06 -10.89 -9.95
CA GLU A 114 32.23 -11.00 -8.49
C GLU A 114 30.89 -10.83 -7.76
N HIS A 115 29.98 -10.01 -8.29
CA HIS A 115 28.67 -9.78 -7.70
C HIS A 115 27.75 -10.97 -7.96
N VAL A 116 27.70 -11.47 -9.20
CA VAL A 116 26.77 -12.53 -9.61
C VAL A 116 26.96 -13.82 -8.79
N VAL A 117 28.17 -14.11 -8.36
CA VAL A 117 28.49 -15.30 -7.52
C VAL A 117 28.40 -15.03 -6.02
N SER A 118 28.11 -13.79 -5.62
CA SER A 118 27.99 -13.37 -4.21
C SER A 118 26.59 -13.54 -3.67
N GLU A 119 26.43 -13.95 -2.42
CA GLU A 119 25.15 -13.94 -1.72
C GLU A 119 24.57 -12.52 -1.59
N ALA A 120 25.42 -11.49 -1.62
CA ALA A 120 25.01 -10.09 -1.61
C ALA A 120 24.32 -9.65 -2.92
N HIS A 121 24.42 -10.45 -4.00
CA HIS A 121 23.83 -10.09 -5.30
C HIS A 121 22.33 -9.84 -5.21
N ILE A 122 21.61 -10.67 -4.46
CA ILE A 122 20.16 -10.50 -4.28
C ILE A 122 19.80 -9.16 -3.61
N TYR A 123 20.65 -8.69 -2.69
CA TYR A 123 20.49 -7.37 -2.08
C TYR A 123 20.60 -6.26 -3.12
N LEU A 124 21.65 -6.31 -3.97
CA LEU A 124 21.84 -5.35 -5.06
C LEU A 124 20.64 -5.34 -6.01
N VAL A 125 20.15 -6.53 -6.39
CA VAL A 125 18.97 -6.67 -7.26
C VAL A 125 17.74 -6.00 -6.65
N TYR A 126 17.41 -6.30 -5.38
CA TYR A 126 16.25 -5.70 -4.72
C TYR A 126 16.37 -4.19 -4.60
N LYS A 127 17.55 -3.71 -4.17
CA LYS A 127 17.85 -2.29 -4.03
C LYS A 127 17.66 -1.56 -5.35
N THR A 128 18.33 -2.02 -6.41
CA THR A 128 18.33 -1.37 -7.73
C THR A 128 16.94 -1.41 -8.37
N LEU A 129 16.20 -2.51 -8.20
CA LEU A 129 14.81 -2.59 -8.64
C LEU A 129 13.93 -1.55 -7.94
N LEU A 130 14.06 -1.39 -6.63
CA LEU A 130 13.28 -0.41 -5.89
C LEU A 130 13.65 1.02 -6.26
N GLU A 131 14.95 1.34 -6.41
CA GLU A 131 15.41 2.65 -6.88
C GLU A 131 14.86 2.99 -8.25
N SER A 132 14.94 2.05 -9.19
CA SER A 132 14.41 2.24 -10.54
C SER A 132 12.89 2.46 -10.52
N ALA A 133 12.17 1.75 -9.66
CA ALA A 133 10.74 1.97 -9.47
C ALA A 133 10.44 3.35 -8.85
N ILE A 134 11.21 3.80 -7.85
CA ILE A 134 11.07 5.12 -7.23
C ILE A 134 11.32 6.22 -8.27
N ASN A 135 12.45 6.13 -8.99
CA ASN A 135 12.88 7.16 -9.94
C ASN A 135 12.06 7.16 -11.23
N SER A 136 11.38 6.06 -11.57
CA SER A 136 10.43 6.03 -12.70
C SER A 136 9.11 6.77 -12.43
N TYR A 137 8.83 7.21 -11.20
CA TYR A 137 7.70 8.07 -10.87
C TYR A 137 8.03 9.53 -11.14
N CYS A 138 8.20 9.88 -12.42
CA CYS A 138 8.60 11.20 -12.88
C CYS A 138 7.49 11.92 -13.64
N ASP A 139 7.62 13.24 -13.77
CA ASP A 139 6.80 14.09 -14.62
C ASP A 139 7.25 14.03 -16.10
N GLU A 140 6.66 14.85 -16.94
CA GLU A 140 6.98 14.97 -18.37
C GLU A 140 8.39 15.50 -18.65
N ASN A 141 9.01 16.15 -17.65
CA ASN A 141 10.39 16.67 -17.73
C ASN A 141 11.40 15.66 -17.17
N GLY A 142 10.97 14.51 -16.70
CA GLY A 142 11.83 13.49 -16.09
C GLY A 142 12.17 13.77 -14.62
N VAL A 143 11.54 14.76 -13.97
CA VAL A 143 11.77 15.05 -12.55
C VAL A 143 10.90 14.12 -11.70
N GLN A 144 11.49 13.47 -10.71
CA GLN A 144 10.78 12.60 -9.78
C GLN A 144 9.68 13.40 -9.05
N LYS A 145 8.41 12.95 -9.18
CA LYS A 145 7.22 13.74 -8.78
C LYS A 145 7.05 13.93 -7.28
N TYR A 146 7.52 12.99 -6.47
CA TYR A 146 7.26 13.01 -5.02
C TYR A 146 8.40 13.69 -4.26
N PHE A 147 9.65 13.24 -4.46
CA PHE A 147 10.83 13.74 -3.77
C PHE A 147 11.47 14.96 -4.46
N GLN A 148 11.12 15.21 -5.72
CA GLN A 148 11.67 16.30 -6.56
C GLN A 148 13.17 16.16 -6.84
N GLU A 149 13.76 15.02 -6.50
CA GLU A 149 15.15 14.66 -6.72
C GLU A 149 15.28 13.15 -6.98
N GLU A 150 16.38 12.76 -7.56
CA GLU A 150 16.71 11.36 -7.80
C GLU A 150 17.08 10.67 -6.48
N ILE A 151 16.57 9.48 -6.24
CA ILE A 151 16.80 8.71 -5.01
C ILE A 151 17.81 7.62 -5.27
N ASP A 152 18.92 7.68 -4.55
CA ASP A 152 19.94 6.64 -4.42
C ASP A 152 19.85 6.00 -3.02
N LEU A 153 19.38 4.76 -2.94
CA LEU A 153 19.21 4.07 -1.66
C LEU A 153 20.53 3.59 -1.03
N PHE A 154 21.68 3.70 -1.73
CA PHE A 154 22.99 3.57 -1.12
C PHE A 154 23.41 4.82 -0.35
N TYR A 155 22.87 5.97 -0.71
CA TYR A 155 23.12 7.21 0.00
C TYR A 155 22.24 7.24 1.27
N PRO A 156 22.81 7.14 2.49
CA PRO A 156 22.03 7.00 3.71
C PRO A 156 20.92 8.04 3.92
N PRO A 157 21.10 9.35 3.60
CA PRO A 157 20.03 10.33 3.70
C PRO A 157 18.82 10.03 2.80
N ASN A 158 19.01 9.51 1.57
CA ASN A 158 17.92 9.13 0.69
C ASN A 158 17.19 7.88 1.21
N TRP A 159 17.92 6.90 1.74
CA TRP A 159 17.33 5.75 2.42
C TRP A 159 16.46 6.19 3.59
N GLU A 160 16.97 7.06 4.45
CA GLU A 160 16.21 7.61 5.58
C GLU A 160 14.97 8.36 5.13
N THR A 161 15.09 9.21 4.11
CA THR A 161 13.99 9.95 3.49
C THR A 161 12.90 8.99 3.01
N PHE A 162 13.26 7.91 2.31
CA PHE A 162 12.30 6.92 1.82
C PHE A 162 11.63 6.14 2.96
N ILE A 163 12.38 5.70 3.97
CA ILE A 163 11.82 4.98 5.13
C ILE A 163 10.89 5.88 5.95
N ASN A 164 11.26 7.13 6.16
CA ASN A 164 10.42 8.13 6.83
C ASN A 164 9.12 8.38 6.04
N PHE A 165 9.19 8.49 4.72
CA PHE A 165 8.00 8.57 3.87
C PHE A 165 7.07 7.36 4.07
N MET A 166 7.61 6.15 4.12
CA MET A 166 6.82 4.94 4.35
C MET A 166 6.18 4.92 5.75
N ALA A 167 6.92 5.32 6.80
CA ALA A 167 6.42 5.41 8.16
C ALA A 167 5.32 6.47 8.32
N GLU A 168 5.48 7.63 7.70
CA GLU A 168 4.44 8.67 7.66
C GLU A 168 3.20 8.20 6.90
N SER A 169 3.39 7.48 5.78
CA SER A 169 2.29 6.91 5.01
C SER A 169 1.50 5.90 5.84
N GLN A 170 2.18 5.11 6.67
CA GLN A 170 1.56 4.20 7.63
C GLN A 170 0.70 4.97 8.64
N THR A 171 1.31 5.90 9.36
CA THR A 171 0.63 6.67 10.41
C THR A 171 -0.58 7.42 9.86
N THR A 172 -0.43 8.09 8.71
CA THR A 172 -1.52 8.84 8.06
C THR A 172 -2.65 7.91 7.61
N SER A 173 -2.31 6.73 7.07
CA SER A 173 -3.31 5.75 6.62
C SER A 173 -4.10 5.16 7.76
N LEU A 174 -3.43 4.76 8.85
CA LEU A 174 -4.08 4.20 10.04
C LEU A 174 -5.01 5.22 10.69
N ASP A 175 -4.55 6.46 10.87
CA ASP A 175 -5.37 7.53 11.44
C ASP A 175 -6.59 7.85 10.55
N PHE A 176 -6.43 7.91 9.23
CA PHE A 176 -7.54 8.10 8.31
C PHE A 176 -8.57 6.96 8.40
N LEU A 177 -8.12 5.70 8.37
CA LEU A 177 -9.00 4.53 8.48
C LEU A 177 -9.73 4.49 9.83
N ASP A 178 -9.07 4.86 10.93
CA ASP A 178 -9.69 4.92 12.25
C ASP A 178 -10.76 6.02 12.33
N GLN A 179 -10.57 7.16 11.66
CA GLN A 179 -11.59 8.21 11.58
C GLN A 179 -12.80 7.75 10.73
N ILE A 180 -12.58 7.14 9.57
CA ILE A 180 -13.69 6.59 8.77
C ILE A 180 -14.43 5.49 9.53
N LYS A 181 -13.73 4.60 10.23
CA LYS A 181 -14.31 3.57 11.08
C LYS A 181 -15.25 4.16 12.15
N LYS A 182 -14.82 5.24 12.84
CA LYS A 182 -15.64 5.96 13.82
C LYS A 182 -16.92 6.53 13.24
N ILE A 183 -16.90 6.96 11.97
CA ILE A 183 -18.09 7.48 11.26
C ILE A 183 -19.05 6.35 10.86
N ILE A 184 -18.53 5.20 10.49
CA ILE A 184 -19.33 4.07 9.99
C ILE A 184 -19.97 3.29 11.14
N LEU A 185 -19.22 3.01 12.21
CA LEU A 185 -19.63 2.09 13.27
C LEU A 185 -21.00 2.40 13.88
N PRO A 186 -21.36 3.65 14.22
CA PRO A 186 -22.68 3.99 14.76
C PRO A 186 -23.83 3.84 13.77
N ARG A 187 -23.50 3.68 12.46
CA ARG A 187 -24.49 3.56 11.38
C ARG A 187 -24.74 2.10 10.97
N LEU A 188 -23.96 1.18 11.51
CA LEU A 188 -24.13 -0.26 11.23
C LEU A 188 -25.33 -0.80 11.99
N LYS A 189 -26.17 -1.53 11.26
CA LYS A 189 -27.18 -2.36 11.91
C LYS A 189 -26.48 -3.65 12.40
N LEU A 190 -26.30 -3.75 13.70
CA LEU A 190 -25.71 -4.90 14.37
C LEU A 190 -26.78 -5.97 14.63
N ILE A 191 -26.37 -7.20 14.80
CA ILE A 191 -27.19 -8.31 15.27
C ILE A 191 -27.11 -8.28 16.79
N GLU A 192 -28.25 -8.13 17.48
CA GLU A 192 -28.28 -7.91 18.92
C GLU A 192 -28.70 -9.17 19.70
N THR A 193 -29.39 -10.11 19.04
CA THR A 193 -29.91 -11.33 19.68
C THR A 193 -29.44 -12.59 18.97
N ASP A 194 -29.43 -13.71 19.70
CA ASP A 194 -29.11 -15.02 19.13
C ASP A 194 -30.21 -15.49 18.17
N GLU A 195 -31.47 -15.09 18.38
CA GLU A 195 -32.57 -15.37 17.47
C GLU A 195 -32.37 -14.69 16.11
N ASP A 196 -31.95 -13.40 16.11
CA ASP A 196 -31.62 -12.67 14.89
C ASP A 196 -30.43 -13.31 14.18
N LEU A 197 -29.41 -13.74 14.93
CA LEU A 197 -28.25 -14.44 14.38
C LEU A 197 -28.66 -15.75 13.72
N PHE A 198 -29.51 -16.55 14.36
CA PHE A 198 -29.99 -17.81 13.82
C PHE A 198 -30.77 -17.62 12.51
N LEU A 199 -31.66 -16.61 12.47
CA LEU A 199 -32.39 -16.25 11.26
C LEU A 199 -31.45 -15.85 10.10
N GLN A 200 -30.44 -15.01 10.39
CA GLN A 200 -29.45 -14.62 9.40
C GLN A 200 -28.60 -15.80 8.93
N ALA A 201 -28.23 -16.72 9.82
CA ALA A 201 -27.51 -17.94 9.48
C ALA A 201 -28.29 -18.84 8.53
N ALA A 202 -29.61 -19.00 8.75
CA ALA A 202 -30.49 -19.77 7.85
C ALA A 202 -30.58 -19.16 6.44
N ILE A 203 -30.53 -17.80 6.34
CA ILE A 203 -30.45 -17.09 5.06
C ILE A 203 -29.08 -17.31 4.43
N ALA A 204 -28.01 -17.20 5.22
CA ALA A 204 -26.62 -17.34 4.76
C ALA A 204 -26.35 -18.75 4.19
N ALA A 205 -27.00 -19.80 4.70
CA ALA A 205 -26.87 -21.16 4.17
C ALA A 205 -27.32 -21.29 2.70
N LYS A 206 -28.06 -20.32 2.17
CA LYS A 206 -28.52 -20.27 0.77
C LYS A 206 -27.63 -19.36 -0.10
N THR A 207 -26.46 -18.94 0.40
CA THR A 207 -25.56 -18.04 -0.34
C THR A 207 -25.06 -18.72 -1.61
N ASP A 208 -25.25 -18.06 -2.74
CA ASP A 208 -24.64 -18.44 -4.01
C ASP A 208 -23.28 -17.75 -4.15
N PHE A 209 -22.20 -18.53 -4.13
CA PHE A 209 -20.82 -18.03 -4.23
C PHE A 209 -20.36 -17.77 -5.67
N ARG A 210 -21.21 -18.02 -6.67
CA ARG A 210 -20.85 -17.70 -8.06
C ARG A 210 -20.78 -16.20 -8.25
N LEU A 211 -19.61 -15.71 -8.63
CA LEU A 211 -19.41 -14.29 -8.93
C LEU A 211 -20.12 -13.93 -10.24
N GLN A 212 -21.09 -13.03 -10.18
CA GLN A 212 -21.71 -12.49 -11.39
C GLN A 212 -20.66 -11.66 -12.15
N LYS A 213 -20.40 -12.03 -13.41
CA LYS A 213 -19.58 -11.19 -14.29
C LYS A 213 -20.28 -9.84 -14.45
N LYS A 214 -19.65 -8.76 -13.98
CA LYS A 214 -20.14 -7.41 -14.31
C LYS A 214 -20.15 -7.29 -15.83
N LYS A 215 -21.34 -7.11 -16.42
CA LYS A 215 -21.44 -6.71 -17.82
C LYS A 215 -20.62 -5.40 -17.96
N LYS A 216 -19.60 -5.45 -18.82
CA LYS A 216 -18.83 -4.25 -19.20
C LYS A 216 -19.70 -3.28 -19.95
#